data_491c781fddef6181c45fe44ca4c2cf1f
#
_entry.id   491c781fddef6181c45fe44ca4c2cf1f
#
_cell.length_a   1.000
_cell.length_b   1.000
_cell.length_c   1.000
_cell.angle_alpha   90.00
_cell.angle_beta   90.00
_cell.angle_gamma   90.00
#
_symmetry.space_group_name_H-M   'P 1'
#
loop_
_entity.id
_entity.type
_entity.pdbx_description
1 polymer ?
#
loop_
_entity_poly.entity_id
_entity_poly.type
_entity_poly.pdbx_seq_one_letter_code
_entity_poly.pdbx_strand_id
1 'polypeptide(L)'
;MAFQTVFKRYELKYMLTLEQKEKILEAISPYMELDKYGRTTIRNIYFDTDNYRLIRRSIEKPAYKEKIRIRSYSQATSDSTVFVELKKKYQKVVYKRRLPLREVDAMSWVCRENPCPVNTQISREIDYFIDFYGKLNPSVFLSYEREAYYDKDGGDFRVTFDDNILCRQTDVNLCSTTYGSPILPEGKVLMELKCSGGIPLWMVEVLSRERIYKTSFSKYGTAYSTLIFPEIYLPNSIKHKEIIINGCNI
;
A
#
# COMPACT_ATOMS: atom_id res chain seq x y z
N MET A 1 9.68 8.27 25.06
CA MET A 1 8.68 8.96 24.21
C MET A 1 7.51 8.00 24.00
N ALA A 2 6.29 8.39 24.39
CA ALA A 2 5.10 7.57 24.19
C ALA A 2 4.73 7.57 22.70
N PHE A 3 4.71 6.39 22.07
CA PHE A 3 4.26 6.25 20.69
C PHE A 3 2.74 6.46 20.64
N GLN A 4 2.33 7.50 19.92
CA GLN A 4 0.90 7.74 19.67
C GLN A 4 0.35 6.61 18.79
N THR A 5 -0.54 5.78 19.34
CA THR A 5 -1.03 4.54 18.72
C THR A 5 -2.31 4.71 17.90
N VAL A 6 -3.01 5.85 18.03
CA VAL A 6 -4.24 6.16 17.30
C VAL A 6 -4.10 7.49 16.57
N PHE A 7 -4.05 7.42 15.24
CA PHE A 7 -3.99 8.60 14.38
C PHE A 7 -5.28 8.70 13.56
N LYS A 8 -6.04 9.76 13.77
CA LYS A 8 -7.05 10.16 12.80
C LYS A 8 -6.33 10.92 11.69
N ARG A 9 -5.91 10.22 10.64
CA ARG A 9 -5.26 10.83 9.48
C ARG A 9 -6.12 10.69 8.24
N TYR A 10 -6.21 11.78 7.50
CA TYR A 10 -6.75 11.76 6.14
C TYR A 10 -5.66 11.32 5.18
N GLU A 11 -6.02 10.44 4.27
CA GLU A 11 -5.15 9.91 3.23
C GLU A 11 -5.84 10.16 1.88
N LEU A 12 -5.32 11.12 1.12
CA LEU A 12 -5.86 11.53 -0.17
C LEU A 12 -4.91 11.07 -1.26
N LYS A 13 -5.46 10.63 -2.38
CA LYS A 13 -4.69 10.07 -3.49
C LYS A 13 -4.99 10.80 -4.77
N TYR A 14 -3.94 10.95 -5.57
CA TYR A 14 -3.99 11.63 -6.85
C TYR A 14 -3.14 10.87 -7.86
N MET A 15 -3.64 10.76 -9.09
CA MET A 15 -2.89 10.18 -10.20
C MET A 15 -2.31 11.31 -11.02
N LEU A 16 -1.00 11.40 -11.06
CA LEU A 16 -0.27 12.48 -11.73
C LEU A 16 0.33 12.01 -13.05
N THR A 17 0.49 12.92 -14.00
CA THR A 17 1.48 12.80 -15.08
C THR A 17 2.87 13.11 -14.52
N LEU A 18 3.92 12.81 -15.27
CA LEU A 18 5.30 13.20 -14.89
C LEU A 18 5.43 14.72 -14.80
N GLU A 19 4.86 15.46 -15.76
CA GLU A 19 4.83 16.93 -15.73
C GLU A 19 4.13 17.48 -14.48
N GLN A 20 2.96 16.92 -14.13
CA GLN A 20 2.26 17.31 -12.90
C GLN A 20 3.08 16.99 -11.64
N LYS A 21 3.84 15.87 -11.61
CA LYS A 21 4.76 15.57 -10.51
C LYS A 21 5.81 16.68 -10.37
N GLU A 22 6.43 17.12 -11.46
CA GLU A 22 7.41 18.21 -11.44
C GLU A 22 6.82 19.50 -10.88
N LYS A 23 5.62 19.92 -11.33
CA LYS A 23 4.92 21.09 -10.81
C LYS A 23 4.64 20.99 -9.30
N ILE A 24 4.26 19.80 -8.83
CA ILE A 24 4.09 19.56 -7.38
C ILE A 24 5.42 19.64 -6.65
N LEU A 25 6.51 19.07 -7.19
CA LEU A 25 7.85 19.13 -6.58
C LEU A 25 8.35 20.59 -6.45
N GLU A 26 8.15 21.40 -7.48
CA GLU A 26 8.44 22.85 -7.42
C GLU A 26 7.64 23.52 -6.28
N ALA A 27 6.34 23.23 -6.19
CA ALA A 27 5.45 23.87 -5.22
C ALA A 27 5.71 23.43 -3.76
N ILE A 28 6.13 22.19 -3.52
CA ILE A 28 6.44 21.70 -2.18
C ILE A 28 7.84 22.09 -1.71
N SER A 29 8.76 22.44 -2.61
CA SER A 29 10.17 22.68 -2.29
C SER A 29 10.41 23.75 -1.21
N PRO A 30 9.62 24.83 -1.07
CA PRO A 30 9.78 25.77 0.03
C PRO A 30 9.38 25.21 1.40
N TYR A 31 8.45 24.26 1.45
CA TYR A 31 7.77 23.82 2.67
C TYR A 31 8.19 22.42 3.12
N MET A 32 8.68 21.61 2.21
CA MET A 32 8.94 20.19 2.49
C MET A 32 10.33 19.77 2.06
N GLU A 33 10.85 18.76 2.71
CA GLU A 33 12.13 18.12 2.40
C GLU A 33 11.97 16.63 2.12
N LEU A 34 12.85 16.11 1.28
CA LEU A 34 12.92 14.68 0.98
C LEU A 34 13.39 13.93 2.23
N ASP A 35 12.76 12.79 2.49
CA ASP A 35 13.17 11.84 3.52
C ASP A 35 14.65 11.45 3.34
N LYS A 36 15.34 11.25 4.47
CA LYS A 36 16.76 10.86 4.52
C LYS A 36 17.11 9.60 3.73
N TYR A 37 16.11 8.78 3.39
CA TYR A 37 16.28 7.56 2.60
C TYR A 37 16.16 7.79 1.10
N GLY A 38 15.75 8.99 0.68
CA GLY A 38 15.59 9.33 -0.74
C GLY A 38 14.56 8.44 -1.45
N ARG A 39 14.90 8.00 -2.65
CA ARG A 39 14.09 7.07 -3.43
C ARG A 39 14.36 5.63 -2.98
N THR A 40 13.33 4.97 -2.49
CA THR A 40 13.42 3.62 -1.91
C THR A 40 12.44 2.66 -2.54
N THR A 41 12.86 1.41 -2.72
CA THR A 41 11.99 0.33 -3.16
C THR A 41 11.23 -0.26 -1.98
N ILE A 42 9.92 -0.15 -2.01
CA ILE A 42 9.04 -0.76 -1.00
C ILE A 42 8.54 -2.10 -1.51
N ARG A 43 8.73 -3.16 -0.73
CA ARG A 43 8.29 -4.53 -1.03
C ARG A 43 7.21 -4.96 -0.06
N ASN A 44 6.18 -5.63 -0.56
CA ASN A 44 5.07 -6.09 0.26
C ASN A 44 4.58 -7.45 -0.21
N ILE A 45 4.23 -8.31 0.74
CA ILE A 45 3.41 -9.49 0.50
C ILE A 45 2.06 -9.23 1.14
N TYR A 46 0.98 -9.27 0.38
CA TYR A 46 -0.38 -9.27 0.91
C TYR A 46 -0.84 -10.71 1.12
N PHE A 47 -1.53 -10.93 2.22
CA PHE A 47 -2.11 -12.22 2.56
C PHE A 47 -3.62 -12.13 2.44
N ASP A 48 -4.22 -13.21 1.96
CA ASP A 48 -5.67 -13.34 1.81
C ASP A 48 -6.07 -14.81 1.97
N THR A 49 -7.36 -15.06 2.04
CA THR A 49 -7.93 -16.41 1.98
C THR A 49 -7.85 -16.97 0.56
N ASP A 50 -8.01 -18.29 0.40
CA ASP A 50 -7.97 -18.95 -0.92
C ASP A 50 -8.94 -18.36 -1.95
N ASN A 51 -10.06 -17.80 -1.49
CA ASN A 51 -11.07 -17.16 -2.33
C ASN A 51 -10.98 -15.62 -2.34
N TYR A 52 -9.86 -15.05 -1.89
CA TYR A 52 -9.61 -13.60 -1.88
C TYR A 52 -10.66 -12.77 -1.10
N ARG A 53 -11.17 -13.30 0.00
CA ARG A 53 -12.24 -12.69 0.79
C ARG A 53 -11.93 -11.28 1.26
N LEU A 54 -10.68 -11.01 1.69
CA LEU A 54 -10.27 -9.70 2.21
C LEU A 54 -10.29 -8.63 1.12
N ILE A 55 -9.70 -8.93 -0.04
CA ILE A 55 -9.62 -7.94 -1.11
C ILE A 55 -10.97 -7.77 -1.81
N ARG A 56 -11.71 -8.83 -2.07
CA ARG A 56 -13.06 -8.76 -2.65
C ARG A 56 -13.95 -7.86 -1.80
N ARG A 57 -14.04 -8.14 -0.50
CA ARG A 57 -14.78 -7.30 0.43
C ARG A 57 -14.27 -5.85 0.44
N SER A 58 -12.94 -5.64 0.35
CA SER A 58 -12.37 -4.28 0.35
C SER A 58 -12.75 -3.46 -0.89
N ILE A 59 -12.96 -4.09 -2.05
CA ILE A 59 -13.34 -3.43 -3.32
C ILE A 59 -14.78 -2.92 -3.25
N GLU A 60 -15.67 -3.64 -2.59
CA GLU A 60 -17.09 -3.29 -2.40
C GLU A 60 -17.28 -2.01 -1.54
N LYS A 61 -16.19 -1.41 -1.06
CA LYS A 61 -16.19 -0.17 -0.25
C LYS A 61 -17.07 -0.23 1.01
N PRO A 62 -17.06 -1.32 1.80
CA PRO A 62 -17.89 -1.45 2.99
C PRO A 62 -17.50 -0.45 4.08
N ALA A 63 -18.39 -0.27 5.07
CA ALA A 63 -18.10 0.57 6.24
C ALA A 63 -16.86 0.09 7.02
N TYR A 64 -16.64 -1.22 7.07
CA TYR A 64 -15.47 -1.85 7.70
C TYR A 64 -14.71 -2.75 6.73
N LYS A 65 -13.41 -2.55 6.66
CA LYS A 65 -12.49 -3.40 5.89
C LYS A 65 -11.11 -3.46 6.50
N GLU A 66 -10.41 -4.55 6.23
CA GLU A 66 -9.07 -4.79 6.75
C GLU A 66 -8.19 -5.50 5.72
N LYS A 67 -6.89 -5.39 5.93
CA LYS A 67 -5.85 -6.02 5.11
C LYS A 67 -4.65 -6.30 5.98
N ILE A 68 -4.01 -7.43 5.75
CA ILE A 68 -2.73 -7.78 6.36
C ILE A 68 -1.65 -7.89 5.29
N ARG A 69 -0.44 -7.46 5.63
CA ARG A 69 0.73 -7.60 4.76
C ARG A 69 2.01 -7.67 5.58
N ILE A 70 3.03 -8.26 5.00
CA ILE A 70 4.41 -8.13 5.45
C ILE A 70 5.13 -7.16 4.52
N ARG A 71 5.87 -6.20 5.11
CA ARG A 71 6.58 -5.17 4.35
C ARG A 71 8.07 -5.18 4.64
N SER A 72 8.88 -5.02 3.58
CA SER A 72 10.30 -4.69 3.66
C SER A 72 10.62 -3.38 2.93
N TYR A 73 11.70 -2.72 3.35
CA TYR A 73 12.26 -1.51 2.74
C TYR A 73 13.53 -1.79 1.94
N SER A 74 13.94 -3.04 1.87
CA SER A 74 15.04 -3.55 1.06
C SER A 74 14.71 -4.97 0.61
N GLN A 75 15.52 -5.54 -0.28
CA GLN A 75 15.48 -6.99 -0.52
C GLN A 75 15.84 -7.68 0.80
N ALA A 76 14.97 -8.58 1.26
CA ALA A 76 15.13 -9.24 2.55
C ALA A 76 16.05 -10.48 2.43
N THR A 77 16.60 -10.84 3.56
CA THR A 77 17.10 -12.19 3.86
C THR A 77 16.24 -12.75 4.97
N SER A 78 16.39 -14.03 5.33
CA SER A 78 15.65 -14.67 6.44
C SER A 78 15.75 -13.87 7.76
N ASP A 79 16.90 -13.25 8.02
CA ASP A 79 17.17 -12.48 9.24
C ASP A 79 16.86 -11.00 9.15
N SER A 80 16.48 -10.50 7.96
CA SER A 80 16.13 -9.10 7.76
C SER A 80 14.91 -8.71 8.59
N THR A 81 14.95 -7.51 9.19
CA THR A 81 13.78 -6.95 9.86
C THR A 81 12.73 -6.56 8.84
N VAL A 82 11.57 -7.19 8.93
CA VAL A 82 10.37 -6.88 8.16
C VAL A 82 9.23 -6.47 9.10
N PHE A 83 8.14 -5.97 8.55
CA PHE A 83 7.04 -5.42 9.33
C PHE A 83 5.73 -6.11 8.98
N VAL A 84 5.15 -6.83 9.94
CA VAL A 84 3.78 -7.31 9.84
C VAL A 84 2.84 -6.14 10.10
N GLU A 85 2.02 -5.80 9.13
CA GLU A 85 1.12 -4.64 9.18
C GLU A 85 -0.34 -5.06 8.98
N LEU A 86 -1.16 -4.83 10.01
CA LEU A 86 -2.61 -4.96 9.94
C LEU A 86 -3.23 -3.56 9.80
N LYS A 87 -3.92 -3.31 8.69
CA LYS A 87 -4.63 -2.05 8.43
C LYS A 87 -6.13 -2.32 8.47
N LYS A 88 -6.82 -1.68 9.40
CA LYS A 88 -8.28 -1.67 9.52
C LYS A 88 -8.80 -0.31 9.12
N LYS A 89 -9.94 -0.25 8.46
CA LYS A 89 -10.64 1.00 8.16
C LYS A 89 -12.11 0.86 8.55
N TYR A 90 -12.56 1.74 9.43
CA TYR A 90 -13.95 1.83 9.88
C TYR A 90 -14.45 3.26 9.73
N GLN A 91 -15.58 3.45 9.06
CA GLN A 91 -16.20 4.77 8.86
C GLN A 91 -15.21 5.88 8.47
N LYS A 92 -14.36 5.60 7.47
CA LYS A 92 -13.27 6.46 6.96
C LYS A 92 -12.05 6.62 7.88
N VAL A 93 -12.11 6.21 9.16
CA VAL A 93 -10.95 6.22 10.06
C VAL A 93 -10.06 5.00 9.79
N VAL A 94 -8.76 5.24 9.73
CA VAL A 94 -7.76 4.19 9.49
C VAL A 94 -7.03 3.87 10.80
N TYR A 95 -7.03 2.60 11.16
CA TYR A 95 -6.26 2.05 12.27
C TYR A 95 -5.16 1.17 11.70
N LYS A 96 -3.94 1.38 12.15
CA LYS A 96 -2.78 0.61 11.70
C LYS A 96 -2.07 0.00 12.90
N ARG A 97 -1.81 -1.30 12.82
CA ARG A 97 -0.92 -2.03 13.73
C ARG A 97 0.32 -2.44 12.96
N ARG A 98 1.47 -2.36 13.61
CA ARG A 98 2.75 -2.70 13.00
C ARG A 98 3.65 -3.38 14.02
N LEU A 99 4.19 -4.54 13.64
CA LEU A 99 5.10 -5.31 14.47
C LEU A 99 6.36 -5.64 13.66
N PRO A 100 7.57 -5.25 14.12
CA PRO A 100 8.83 -5.66 13.51
C PRO A 100 9.17 -7.07 13.94
N LEU A 101 9.58 -7.92 12.98
CA LEU A 101 10.05 -9.28 13.19
C LEU A 101 11.13 -9.62 12.17
N ARG A 102 11.88 -10.70 12.37
CA ARG A 102 12.69 -11.29 11.31
C ARG A 102 11.77 -11.82 10.20
N GLU A 103 12.25 -11.81 8.98
CA GLU A 103 11.46 -12.23 7.81
C GLU A 103 10.91 -13.65 7.98
N VAL A 104 11.78 -14.59 8.35
CA VAL A 104 11.42 -15.99 8.56
C VAL A 104 10.33 -16.16 9.64
N ASP A 105 10.44 -15.43 10.75
CA ASP A 105 9.45 -15.48 11.84
C ASP A 105 8.11 -14.85 11.40
N ALA A 106 8.16 -13.75 10.68
CA ALA A 106 6.97 -13.06 10.18
C ALA A 106 6.17 -13.92 9.19
N MET A 107 6.87 -14.57 8.24
CA MET A 107 6.25 -15.46 7.26
C MET A 107 5.63 -16.68 7.93
N SER A 108 6.41 -17.38 8.74
CA SER A 108 5.98 -18.58 9.47
C SER A 108 4.78 -18.29 10.39
N TRP A 109 4.79 -17.17 11.10
CA TRP A 109 3.68 -16.76 11.96
C TRP A 109 2.39 -16.47 11.19
N VAL A 110 2.45 -15.63 10.16
CA VAL A 110 1.24 -15.26 9.41
C VAL A 110 0.65 -16.44 8.65
N CYS A 111 1.50 -17.39 8.20
CA CYS A 111 1.07 -18.67 7.59
C CYS A 111 0.62 -19.73 8.61
N ARG A 112 0.69 -19.46 9.92
CA ARG A 112 0.33 -20.41 10.99
C ARG A 112 1.21 -21.67 11.06
N GLU A 113 2.45 -21.57 10.61
CA GLU A 113 3.45 -22.64 10.79
C GLU A 113 4.03 -22.64 12.20
N ASN A 114 4.28 -21.43 12.75
CA ASN A 114 4.77 -21.22 14.11
C ASN A 114 4.00 -20.08 14.79
N PRO A 115 3.96 -20.05 16.15
CA PRO A 115 3.40 -18.92 16.88
C PRO A 115 4.26 -17.66 16.73
N CYS A 116 3.67 -16.50 17.02
CA CYS A 116 4.43 -15.26 17.08
C CYS A 116 5.53 -15.32 18.15
N PRO A 117 6.79 -14.99 17.83
CA PRO A 117 7.90 -15.05 18.79
C PRO A 117 7.79 -13.99 19.91
N VAL A 118 6.90 -13.01 19.76
CA VAL A 118 6.70 -11.96 20.75
C VAL A 118 5.23 -11.85 21.18
N ASN A 119 4.99 -11.75 22.49
CA ASN A 119 3.66 -11.63 23.06
C ASN A 119 3.38 -10.17 23.43
N THR A 120 2.74 -9.44 22.51
CA THR A 120 2.32 -8.04 22.69
C THR A 120 0.82 -7.89 22.43
N GLN A 121 0.24 -6.75 22.79
CA GLN A 121 -1.13 -6.47 22.39
C GLN A 121 -1.30 -6.53 20.87
N ILE A 122 -0.33 -6.00 20.11
CA ILE A 122 -0.38 -5.98 18.63
C ILE A 122 -0.33 -7.41 18.09
N SER A 123 0.53 -8.29 18.60
CA SER A 123 0.57 -9.69 18.15
C SER A 123 -0.74 -10.41 18.43
N ARG A 124 -1.34 -10.22 19.62
CA ARG A 124 -2.65 -10.80 19.94
C ARG A 124 -3.79 -10.27 19.05
N GLU A 125 -3.77 -8.98 18.69
CA GLU A 125 -4.75 -8.40 17.75
C GLU A 125 -4.60 -8.99 16.34
N ILE A 126 -3.37 -9.26 15.90
CA ILE A 126 -3.08 -9.91 14.61
C ILE A 126 -3.43 -11.40 14.67
N ASP A 127 -3.14 -12.10 15.77
CA ASP A 127 -3.55 -13.50 15.97
C ASP A 127 -5.07 -13.64 15.88
N TYR A 128 -5.82 -12.81 16.60
CA TYR A 128 -7.27 -12.78 16.50
C TYR A 128 -7.76 -12.56 15.05
N PHE A 129 -7.12 -11.66 14.32
CA PHE A 129 -7.44 -11.42 12.92
C PHE A 129 -7.20 -12.67 12.06
N ILE A 130 -6.05 -13.33 12.22
CA ILE A 130 -5.72 -14.55 11.45
C ILE A 130 -6.72 -15.67 11.80
N ASP A 131 -7.02 -15.87 13.09
CA ASP A 131 -7.97 -16.90 13.55
C ASP A 131 -9.38 -16.66 13.01
N PHE A 132 -9.82 -15.39 12.95
CA PHE A 132 -11.14 -15.03 12.41
C PHE A 132 -11.29 -15.36 10.91
N TYR A 133 -10.21 -15.19 10.11
CA TYR A 133 -10.23 -15.53 8.69
C TYR A 133 -9.83 -16.99 8.41
N GLY A 134 -9.25 -17.66 9.37
CA GLY A 134 -8.70 -19.00 9.24
C GLY A 134 -7.35 -18.98 8.50
N LYS A 135 -7.19 -19.89 7.52
CA LYS A 135 -5.96 -19.97 6.76
C LYS A 135 -5.78 -18.75 5.84
N LEU A 136 -4.66 -18.04 6.01
CA LEU A 136 -4.22 -16.97 5.12
C LEU A 136 -2.99 -17.44 4.34
N ASN A 137 -2.98 -17.17 3.04
CA ASN A 137 -1.87 -17.48 2.15
C ASN A 137 -1.23 -16.22 1.58
N PRO A 138 0.08 -16.23 1.27
CA PRO A 138 0.70 -15.19 0.46
C PRO A 138 0.00 -15.11 -0.89
N SER A 139 -0.73 -14.02 -1.14
CA SER A 139 -1.59 -13.89 -2.33
C SER A 139 -0.91 -13.12 -3.45
N VAL A 140 -0.15 -12.08 -3.11
CA VAL A 140 0.50 -11.23 -4.09
C VAL A 140 1.73 -10.55 -3.52
N PHE A 141 2.82 -10.58 -4.26
CA PHE A 141 3.96 -9.69 -4.06
C PHE A 141 3.68 -8.38 -4.81
N LEU A 142 3.97 -7.27 -4.14
CA LEU A 142 3.76 -5.94 -4.69
C LEU A 142 4.91 -5.03 -4.30
N SER A 143 5.63 -4.51 -5.29
CA SER A 143 6.72 -3.56 -5.10
C SER A 143 6.41 -2.23 -5.77
N TYR A 144 7.06 -1.16 -5.31
CA TYR A 144 7.03 0.16 -5.93
C TYR A 144 8.19 1.00 -5.44
N GLU A 145 8.59 1.94 -6.28
CA GLU A 145 9.54 2.99 -5.91
C GLU A 145 8.81 4.11 -5.19
N ARG A 146 9.40 4.63 -4.13
CA ARG A 146 8.82 5.70 -3.30
C ARG A 146 9.80 6.81 -3.01
N GLU A 147 9.35 8.03 -3.21
CA GLU A 147 9.92 9.24 -2.64
C GLU A 147 8.94 9.78 -1.59
N ALA A 148 9.44 10.17 -0.42
CA ALA A 148 8.62 10.67 0.68
C ALA A 148 9.13 12.03 1.14
N TYR A 149 8.23 13.00 1.28
CA TYR A 149 8.52 14.36 1.70
C TYR A 149 7.81 14.67 3.00
N TYR A 150 8.50 15.37 3.88
CA TYR A 150 8.06 15.77 5.22
C TYR A 150 8.08 17.28 5.32
N ASP A 151 7.20 17.81 6.16
CA ASP A 151 7.16 19.22 6.53
C ASP A 151 8.47 19.64 7.22
N LYS A 152 9.12 20.70 6.71
CA LYS A 152 10.39 21.23 7.26
C LYS A 152 10.26 21.75 8.68
N ASP A 153 9.07 22.25 9.03
CA ASP A 153 8.77 22.81 10.35
C ASP A 153 8.29 21.74 11.34
N GLY A 154 8.39 20.45 10.97
CA GLY A 154 8.03 19.32 11.83
C GLY A 154 6.53 19.07 11.93
N GLY A 155 5.73 19.67 11.07
CA GLY A 155 4.30 19.41 10.94
C GLY A 155 4.00 17.96 10.53
N ASP A 156 2.72 17.59 10.56
CA ASP A 156 2.29 16.22 10.25
C ASP A 156 1.91 16.00 8.77
N PHE A 157 2.01 17.04 7.94
CA PHE A 157 1.74 16.95 6.52
C PHE A 157 2.84 16.18 5.81
N ARG A 158 2.43 15.18 5.02
CA ARG A 158 3.37 14.30 4.30
C ARG A 158 2.88 14.08 2.89
N VAL A 159 3.82 14.12 1.95
CA VAL A 159 3.60 13.82 0.53
C VAL A 159 4.45 12.61 0.16
N THR A 160 3.87 11.63 -0.53
CA THR A 160 4.64 10.51 -1.07
C THR A 160 4.30 10.34 -2.54
N PHE A 161 5.31 10.05 -3.36
CA PHE A 161 5.15 9.68 -4.76
C PHE A 161 5.54 8.22 -4.92
N ASP A 162 4.66 7.43 -5.49
CA ASP A 162 4.86 6.02 -5.80
C ASP A 162 4.78 5.81 -7.31
N ASP A 163 5.81 5.25 -7.88
CA ASP A 163 5.84 4.83 -9.29
C ASP A 163 6.41 3.42 -9.44
N ASN A 164 6.55 2.94 -10.66
CA ASN A 164 7.02 1.59 -10.97
C ASN A 164 6.35 0.53 -10.08
N ILE A 165 5.01 0.58 -10.01
CA ILE A 165 4.24 -0.33 -9.16
C ILE A 165 4.09 -1.66 -9.88
N LEU A 166 4.82 -2.68 -9.42
CA LEU A 166 4.85 -4.03 -9.98
C LEU A 166 4.12 -5.01 -9.07
N CYS A 167 3.51 -6.02 -9.68
CA CYS A 167 2.76 -7.05 -8.97
C CYS A 167 3.00 -8.43 -9.61
N ARG A 168 3.09 -9.49 -8.78
CA ARG A 168 3.16 -10.89 -9.23
C ARG A 168 2.50 -11.83 -8.22
N GLN A 169 2.00 -12.96 -8.73
CA GLN A 169 1.37 -14.02 -7.95
C GLN A 169 2.28 -15.25 -7.77
N THR A 170 3.35 -15.35 -8.54
CA THR A 170 4.39 -16.38 -8.41
C THR A 170 5.57 -15.83 -7.65
N ASP A 171 6.36 -16.71 -7.00
CA ASP A 171 7.53 -16.30 -6.21
C ASP A 171 7.18 -15.16 -5.22
N VAL A 172 6.13 -15.39 -4.42
CA VAL A 172 5.58 -14.41 -3.49
C VAL A 172 6.42 -14.41 -2.21
N ASN A 173 7.62 -13.86 -2.30
CA ASN A 173 8.54 -13.72 -1.17
C ASN A 173 9.27 -12.36 -1.21
N LEU A 174 9.85 -11.94 -0.09
CA LEU A 174 10.57 -10.67 0.04
C LEU A 174 12.06 -10.78 -0.30
N CYS A 175 12.58 -11.99 -0.44
CA CYS A 175 13.99 -12.26 -0.71
C CYS A 175 14.34 -12.19 -2.20
N SER A 176 13.35 -12.33 -3.07
CA SER A 176 13.54 -12.23 -4.53
C SER A 176 13.66 -10.78 -5.00
N THR A 177 14.23 -10.61 -6.18
CA THR A 177 14.29 -9.31 -6.86
C THR A 177 12.90 -8.75 -7.18
N THR A 178 12.82 -7.46 -7.50
CA THR A 178 11.57 -6.81 -7.91
C THR A 178 11.33 -7.01 -9.40
N TYR A 179 10.30 -7.78 -9.73
CA TYR A 179 9.78 -7.98 -11.08
C TYR A 179 8.28 -8.27 -11.01
N GLY A 180 7.62 -8.23 -12.13
CA GLY A 180 6.19 -8.50 -12.24
C GLY A 180 5.49 -7.62 -13.27
N SER A 181 4.18 -7.70 -13.32
CA SER A 181 3.34 -6.90 -14.21
C SER A 181 3.10 -5.51 -13.62
N PRO A 182 3.23 -4.42 -14.41
CA PRO A 182 2.90 -3.08 -13.94
C PRO A 182 1.39 -2.95 -13.74
N ILE A 183 0.99 -2.26 -12.66
CA ILE A 183 -0.42 -1.97 -12.36
C ILE A 183 -0.73 -0.47 -12.36
N LEU A 184 0.25 0.34 -12.69
CA LEU A 184 0.09 1.76 -12.89
C LEU A 184 0.23 2.04 -14.40
N PRO A 185 -0.64 2.87 -15.00
CA PRO A 185 -0.47 3.24 -16.39
C PRO A 185 0.90 3.89 -16.63
N GLU A 186 1.46 3.68 -17.81
CA GLU A 186 2.75 4.27 -18.19
C GLU A 186 2.73 5.80 -18.07
N GLY A 187 3.83 6.38 -17.61
CA GLY A 187 3.95 7.84 -17.40
C GLY A 187 3.11 8.39 -16.24
N LYS A 188 2.52 7.53 -15.40
CA LYS A 188 1.75 7.96 -14.24
C LYS A 188 2.50 7.73 -12.94
N VAL A 189 2.21 8.61 -11.97
CA VAL A 189 2.73 8.56 -10.60
C VAL A 189 1.56 8.68 -9.64
N LEU A 190 1.55 7.82 -8.62
CA LEU A 190 0.56 7.88 -7.55
C LEU A 190 1.08 8.78 -6.42
N MET A 191 0.47 9.94 -6.25
CA MET A 191 0.72 10.82 -5.10
C MET A 191 -0.25 10.51 -3.96
N GLU A 192 0.26 10.41 -2.74
CA GLU A 192 -0.54 10.31 -1.51
C GLU A 192 -0.23 11.50 -0.58
N LEU A 193 -1.25 12.26 -0.22
CA LEU A 193 -1.19 13.30 0.81
C LEU A 193 -1.71 12.73 2.12
N LYS A 194 -0.98 12.98 3.22
CA LYS A 194 -1.36 12.53 4.57
C LYS A 194 -1.29 13.71 5.53
N CYS A 195 -2.40 13.95 6.25
CA CYS A 195 -2.51 15.01 7.25
C CYS A 195 -3.49 14.62 8.36
N SER A 196 -3.33 15.15 9.56
CA SER A 196 -4.30 14.99 10.65
C SER A 196 -5.46 15.98 10.54
N GLY A 197 -5.19 17.15 9.95
CA GLY A 197 -6.14 18.23 9.73
C GLY A 197 -6.49 18.44 8.25
N GLY A 198 -6.53 19.70 7.82
CA GLY A 198 -6.72 20.09 6.44
C GLY A 198 -5.44 20.01 5.60
N ILE A 199 -5.60 20.00 4.29
CA ILE A 199 -4.48 20.18 3.37
C ILE A 199 -4.03 21.65 3.44
N PRO A 200 -2.73 21.97 3.47
CA PRO A 200 -2.24 23.34 3.42
C PRO A 200 -2.77 24.09 2.18
N LEU A 201 -3.07 25.40 2.33
CA LEU A 201 -3.64 26.20 1.22
C LEU A 201 -2.74 26.22 -0.01
N TRP A 202 -1.43 26.34 0.17
CA TRP A 202 -0.47 26.30 -0.94
C TRP A 202 -0.56 25.00 -1.77
N MET A 203 -0.85 23.86 -1.09
CA MET A 203 -1.06 22.59 -1.80
C MET A 203 -2.42 22.56 -2.51
N VAL A 204 -3.47 23.13 -1.92
CA VAL A 204 -4.78 23.26 -2.59
C VAL A 204 -4.68 24.13 -3.85
N GLU A 205 -3.93 25.23 -3.77
CA GLU A 205 -3.70 26.13 -4.90
C GLU A 205 -3.03 25.43 -6.08
N VAL A 206 -1.94 24.70 -5.84
CA VAL A 206 -1.25 23.97 -6.93
C VAL A 206 -2.12 22.83 -7.49
N LEU A 207 -2.81 22.06 -6.63
CA LEU A 207 -3.73 21.03 -7.11
C LEU A 207 -4.82 21.60 -8.03
N SER A 208 -5.38 22.75 -7.67
CA SER A 208 -6.42 23.43 -8.46
C SER A 208 -5.86 23.99 -9.77
N ARG A 209 -4.72 24.68 -9.71
CA ARG A 209 -4.05 25.27 -10.89
C ARG A 209 -3.69 24.20 -11.92
N GLU A 210 -3.13 23.09 -11.47
CA GLU A 210 -2.72 21.99 -12.35
C GLU A 210 -3.86 20.99 -12.65
N ARG A 211 -5.09 21.28 -12.22
CA ARG A 211 -6.28 20.44 -12.43
C ARG A 211 -6.08 18.99 -11.97
N ILE A 212 -5.43 18.82 -10.81
CA ILE A 212 -5.14 17.52 -10.21
C ILE A 212 -6.29 17.13 -9.30
N TYR A 213 -7.03 16.09 -9.68
CA TYR A 213 -8.22 15.67 -8.97
C TYR A 213 -7.97 14.43 -8.12
N LYS A 214 -8.68 14.37 -6.99
CA LYS A 214 -8.64 13.22 -6.09
C LYS A 214 -9.10 11.96 -6.80
N THR A 215 -8.35 10.86 -6.60
CA THR A 215 -8.68 9.55 -7.13
C THR A 215 -8.78 8.48 -6.04
N SER A 216 -9.37 7.36 -6.41
CA SER A 216 -9.40 6.15 -5.58
C SER A 216 -8.47 5.11 -6.20
N PHE A 217 -7.33 4.86 -5.56
CA PHE A 217 -6.39 3.85 -6.02
C PHE A 217 -5.98 2.96 -4.84
N SER A 218 -6.14 1.65 -5.01
CA SER A 218 -5.69 0.65 -4.06
C SER A 218 -4.74 -0.31 -4.75
N LYS A 219 -3.44 -0.25 -4.44
CA LYS A 219 -2.42 -1.11 -5.07
C LYS A 219 -2.87 -2.57 -5.14
N TYR A 220 -3.25 -3.18 -4.01
CA TYR A 220 -3.74 -4.56 -4.00
C TYR A 220 -5.12 -4.71 -4.68
N GLY A 221 -6.02 -3.71 -4.54
CA GLY A 221 -7.31 -3.73 -5.23
C GLY A 221 -7.14 -3.70 -6.75
N THR A 222 -6.27 -2.84 -7.25
CA THR A 222 -5.97 -2.76 -8.69
C THR A 222 -5.31 -4.06 -9.16
N ALA A 223 -4.28 -4.58 -8.47
CA ALA A 223 -3.66 -5.85 -8.80
C ALA A 223 -4.69 -6.99 -8.88
N TYR A 224 -5.62 -7.06 -7.92
CA TYR A 224 -6.69 -8.05 -7.95
C TYR A 224 -7.60 -7.88 -9.17
N SER A 225 -8.10 -6.68 -9.42
CA SER A 225 -9.09 -6.44 -10.48
C SER A 225 -8.49 -6.58 -11.88
N THR A 226 -7.21 -6.24 -12.08
CA THR A 226 -6.59 -6.22 -13.42
C THR A 226 -5.84 -7.50 -13.77
N LEU A 227 -5.30 -8.21 -12.79
CA LEU A 227 -4.45 -9.38 -13.02
C LEU A 227 -5.05 -10.66 -12.44
N ILE A 228 -5.46 -10.64 -11.16
CA ILE A 228 -5.88 -11.85 -10.45
C ILE A 228 -7.27 -12.28 -10.85
N PHE A 229 -8.24 -11.38 -10.78
CA PHE A 229 -9.65 -11.69 -11.10
C PHE A 229 -9.84 -12.17 -12.54
N PRO A 230 -9.26 -11.54 -13.58
CA PRO A 230 -9.36 -12.02 -14.95
C PRO A 230 -8.76 -13.40 -15.14
N GLU A 231 -7.64 -13.70 -14.48
CA GLU A 231 -6.99 -15.01 -14.59
C GLU A 231 -7.86 -16.13 -14.00
N ILE A 232 -8.56 -15.88 -12.89
CA ILE A 232 -9.36 -16.88 -12.19
C ILE A 232 -10.76 -17.05 -12.78
N TYR A 233 -11.42 -15.95 -13.14
CA TYR A 233 -12.85 -15.93 -13.40
C TYR A 233 -13.25 -15.67 -14.84
N LEU A 234 -12.32 -15.20 -15.71
CA LEU A 234 -12.64 -14.94 -17.10
C LEU A 234 -12.18 -16.09 -18.01
N PRO A 235 -12.98 -16.49 -19.03
CA PRO A 235 -12.57 -17.45 -20.03
C PRO A 235 -11.34 -16.98 -20.80
N ASN A 236 -10.51 -17.93 -21.26
CA ASN A 236 -9.29 -17.62 -22.01
C ASN A 236 -9.51 -16.76 -23.28
N SER A 237 -10.70 -16.85 -23.88
CA SER A 237 -11.09 -16.04 -25.05
C SER A 237 -11.29 -14.55 -24.76
N ILE A 238 -11.52 -14.18 -23.49
CA ILE A 238 -11.74 -12.79 -23.07
C ILE A 238 -10.45 -12.18 -22.50
N LYS A 239 -9.52 -13.00 -21.99
CA LYS A 239 -8.28 -12.56 -21.34
C LYS A 239 -7.39 -11.67 -22.21
N HIS A 240 -7.52 -11.71 -23.53
CA HIS A 240 -6.67 -10.96 -24.48
C HIS A 240 -7.29 -9.68 -25.04
N LYS A 241 -8.57 -9.39 -24.78
CA LYS A 241 -9.26 -8.25 -25.45
C LYS A 241 -9.53 -7.01 -24.61
N GLU A 242 -9.45 -7.04 -23.27
CA GLU A 242 -9.96 -5.93 -22.43
C GLU A 242 -8.99 -5.30 -21.45
N ILE A 243 -7.70 -5.61 -21.50
CA ILE A 243 -6.71 -4.99 -20.58
C ILE A 243 -6.40 -3.52 -20.95
N ILE A 244 -6.88 -3.04 -22.11
CA ILE A 244 -6.50 -1.72 -22.66
C ILE A 244 -7.50 -0.60 -22.34
N ILE A 245 -8.72 -0.89 -21.91
CA ILE A 245 -9.73 0.16 -21.73
C ILE A 245 -10.40 0.01 -20.37
N ASN A 246 -9.98 0.75 -19.37
CA ASN A 246 -10.80 1.37 -18.34
C ASN A 246 -9.96 1.81 -17.11
N GLY A 247 -9.03 2.71 -17.35
CA GLY A 247 -8.37 3.49 -16.29
C GLY A 247 -9.12 4.76 -15.90
N CYS A 248 -10.37 4.95 -16.36
CA CYS A 248 -11.18 6.11 -15.98
C CYS A 248 -12.63 5.69 -15.76
N ASN A 249 -13.17 6.09 -14.62
CA ASN A 249 -14.56 5.95 -14.15
C ASN A 249 -14.85 4.68 -13.34
N ILE A 250 -14.56 4.77 -12.03
CA ILE A 250 -15.56 4.65 -10.93
C ILE A 250 -14.93 5.27 -9.68
#